data_e72e6c494658ef543b2f4d17dbf0c62c
#
_entry.id   e72e6c494658ef543b2f4d17dbf0c62c
#
_cell.length_a   1.000
_cell.length_b   1.000
_cell.length_c   1.000
_cell.angle_alpha   90.00
_cell.angle_beta   90.00
_cell.angle_gamma   90.00
#
_symmetry.space_group_name_H-M   'P 1'
#
loop_
_entity.id
_entity.type
_entity.pdbx_description
1 polymer ?
#
loop_
_entity_poly.entity_id
_entity_poly.type
_entity_poly.pdbx_seq_one_letter_code
_entity_poly.pdbx_strand_id
1 'polypeptide(L)'
;MRFGTVSLIGRTNVGKSTFLNHVLGQALAITSPLPQTTRDALLGVMQHEDAQVAFIDTPGLHKPRTELGKRMNHAALDTLRAADVALFITDTWEKPPKVSFPQLPGAAPGPSPWVRPGDQEIIDALRSANVPAVLAINKVDLTKDKSRLLPMLEAYSQAFDFAAIVPMSLRRDVGVKTVLSEITSRLP
;
A
#
# COMPACT_ATOMS: atom_id res chain seq x y z
N MET A 1 19.46 -13.07 -10.14
CA MET A 1 18.00 -13.23 -10.01
C MET A 1 17.64 -12.86 -8.59
N ARG A 2 16.86 -11.80 -8.40
CA ARG A 2 16.42 -11.34 -7.08
C ARG A 2 15.17 -12.11 -6.68
N PHE A 3 15.02 -12.34 -5.38
CA PHE A 3 13.79 -12.94 -4.84
C PHE A 3 13.42 -12.24 -3.55
N GLY A 4 12.14 -11.94 -3.40
CA GLY A 4 11.68 -11.35 -2.14
C GLY A 4 10.16 -11.32 -2.02
N THR A 5 9.75 -10.94 -0.82
CA THR A 5 8.35 -10.88 -0.41
C THR A 5 7.85 -9.42 -0.40
N VAL A 6 6.66 -9.21 -0.93
CA VAL A 6 6.00 -7.91 -0.97
C VAL A 6 4.68 -7.98 -0.22
N SER A 7 4.59 -7.24 0.87
CA SER A 7 3.35 -7.10 1.62
C SER A 7 2.42 -6.09 0.95
N LEU A 8 1.23 -6.53 0.57
CA LEU A 8 0.23 -5.69 -0.09
C LEU A 8 -0.72 -5.10 0.94
N ILE A 9 -0.69 -3.78 1.13
CA ILE A 9 -1.44 -3.09 2.17
C ILE A 9 -2.24 -1.91 1.58
N GLY A 10 -3.36 -1.59 2.18
CA GLY A 10 -4.23 -0.49 1.75
C GLY A 10 -5.66 -0.69 2.24
N ARG A 11 -6.45 0.39 2.22
CA ARG A 11 -7.87 0.33 2.59
C ARG A 11 -8.67 -0.59 1.67
N THR A 12 -9.89 -0.89 2.05
CA THR A 12 -10.84 -1.60 1.19
C THR A 12 -11.14 -0.80 -0.09
N ASN A 13 -11.34 -1.48 -1.21
CA ASN A 13 -11.75 -0.89 -2.50
C ASN A 13 -10.75 0.10 -3.15
N VAL A 14 -9.51 0.19 -2.69
CA VAL A 14 -8.47 1.01 -3.34
C VAL A 14 -7.88 0.36 -4.60
N GLY A 15 -8.11 -0.96 -4.79
CA GLY A 15 -7.65 -1.69 -5.96
C GLY A 15 -6.58 -2.76 -5.71
N LYS A 16 -6.36 -3.20 -4.46
CA LYS A 16 -5.37 -4.25 -4.13
C LYS A 16 -5.57 -5.54 -4.92
N SER A 17 -6.77 -6.14 -4.84
CA SER A 17 -7.09 -7.36 -5.59
C SER A 17 -7.05 -7.15 -7.10
N THR A 18 -7.45 -5.96 -7.57
CA THR A 18 -7.36 -5.61 -8.99
C THR A 18 -5.90 -5.52 -9.44
N PHE A 19 -5.03 -4.89 -8.64
CA PHE A 19 -3.59 -4.83 -8.90
C PHE A 19 -3.00 -6.24 -8.98
N LEU A 20 -3.26 -7.06 -7.98
CA LEU A 20 -2.75 -8.42 -7.91
C LEU A 20 -3.19 -9.24 -9.14
N ASN A 21 -4.49 -9.25 -9.47
CA ASN A 21 -5.00 -9.95 -10.64
C ASN A 21 -4.40 -9.42 -11.93
N HIS A 22 -4.19 -8.12 -12.05
CA HIS A 22 -3.59 -7.51 -13.21
C HIS A 22 -2.14 -7.97 -13.41
N VAL A 23 -1.32 -7.93 -12.37
CA VAL A 23 0.10 -8.31 -12.45
C VAL A 23 0.29 -9.83 -12.55
N LEU A 24 -0.51 -10.62 -11.85
CA LEU A 24 -0.45 -12.10 -11.94
C LEU A 24 -1.04 -12.60 -13.26
N GLY A 25 -2.03 -11.94 -13.82
CA GLY A 25 -2.61 -12.29 -15.13
C GLY A 25 -1.69 -12.00 -16.32
N GLN A 26 -0.73 -11.08 -16.17
CA GLN A 26 0.28 -10.76 -17.18
C GLN A 26 1.57 -11.57 -17.03
N ALA A 27 1.81 -12.16 -15.87
CA ALA A 27 2.99 -12.96 -15.57
C ALA A 27 2.66 -14.46 -15.57
N LEU A 28 3.68 -15.30 -15.74
CA LEU A 28 3.58 -16.74 -15.44
C LEU A 28 3.36 -16.91 -13.92
N ALA A 29 2.11 -16.77 -13.49
CA ALA A 29 1.76 -16.86 -12.09
C ALA A 29 1.59 -18.32 -11.68
N ILE A 30 2.36 -18.75 -10.70
CA ILE A 30 2.10 -20.00 -10.00
C ILE A 30 1.12 -19.65 -8.86
N THR A 31 -0.18 -19.76 -9.13
CA THR A 31 -1.18 -19.75 -8.07
C THR A 31 -1.12 -21.12 -7.38
N SER A 32 -0.53 -21.17 -6.22
CA SER A 32 -0.59 -22.37 -5.37
C SER A 32 -1.81 -22.27 -4.46
N PRO A 33 -2.79 -23.17 -4.55
CA PRO A 33 -3.77 -23.35 -3.49
C PRO A 33 -3.10 -24.11 -2.36
N LEU A 34 -2.37 -23.41 -1.49
CA LEU A 34 -1.88 -24.03 -0.27
C LEU A 34 -3.03 -24.21 0.73
N PRO A 35 -3.22 -25.43 1.27
CA PRO A 35 -4.22 -25.64 2.32
C PRO A 35 -3.81 -24.90 3.58
N GLN A 36 -4.77 -24.36 4.25
CA GLN A 36 -4.92 -23.52 5.45
C GLN A 36 -3.98 -23.76 6.66
N THR A 37 -2.70 -24.04 6.51
CA THR A 37 -1.82 -24.33 7.66
C THR A 37 -0.61 -23.40 7.81
N THR A 38 -0.42 -22.43 6.93
CA THR A 38 0.64 -21.44 7.05
C THR A 38 0.05 -20.05 7.31
N ARG A 39 0.58 -19.36 8.29
CA ARG A 39 0.13 -18.07 8.82
C ARG A 39 0.28 -16.89 7.87
N ASP A 40 0.84 -17.12 6.69
CA ASP A 40 1.10 -16.10 5.68
C ASP A 40 0.21 -16.40 4.48
N ALA A 41 -0.75 -15.51 4.24
CA ALA A 41 -1.63 -15.62 3.08
C ALA A 41 -0.86 -15.22 1.81
N LEU A 42 -0.08 -16.15 1.26
CA LEU A 42 0.54 -15.98 -0.05
C LEU A 42 -0.57 -15.76 -1.09
N LEU A 43 -0.60 -14.57 -1.70
CA LEU A 43 -1.56 -14.18 -2.72
C LEU A 43 -1.16 -14.67 -4.11
N GLY A 44 0.16 -14.74 -4.37
CA GLY A 44 0.71 -15.22 -5.63
C GLY A 44 2.18 -14.88 -5.80
N VAL A 45 2.80 -15.55 -6.76
CA VAL A 45 4.19 -15.30 -7.15
C VAL A 45 4.23 -14.87 -8.60
N MET A 46 4.99 -13.84 -8.91
CA MET A 46 5.23 -13.38 -10.27
C MET A 46 6.72 -13.26 -10.56
N GLN A 47 7.06 -13.38 -11.83
CA GLN A 47 8.38 -13.01 -12.32
C GLN A 47 8.29 -11.69 -13.07
N HIS A 48 9.15 -10.75 -12.74
CA HIS A 48 9.28 -9.48 -13.43
C HIS A 48 10.77 -9.19 -13.67
N GLU A 49 11.16 -9.10 -14.94
CA GLU A 49 12.56 -8.99 -15.34
C GLU A 49 13.42 -10.11 -14.72
N ASP A 50 14.44 -9.76 -13.94
CA ASP A 50 15.34 -10.67 -13.25
C ASP A 50 14.94 -10.94 -11.78
N ALA A 51 13.73 -10.53 -11.38
CA ALA A 51 13.23 -10.67 -10.03
C ALA A 51 12.01 -11.60 -9.95
N GLN A 52 11.95 -12.38 -8.88
CA GLN A 52 10.77 -13.16 -8.48
C GLN A 52 10.15 -12.53 -7.24
N VAL A 53 8.87 -12.19 -7.33
CA VAL A 53 8.12 -11.46 -6.30
C VAL A 53 7.03 -12.35 -5.74
N ALA A 54 7.06 -12.61 -4.44
CA ALA A 54 5.98 -13.26 -3.71
C ALA A 54 5.12 -12.21 -3.00
N PHE A 55 3.87 -12.05 -3.44
CA PHE A 55 2.91 -11.16 -2.78
C PHE A 55 2.26 -11.87 -1.59
N ILE A 56 2.24 -11.20 -0.45
CA ILE A 56 1.59 -11.65 0.77
C ILE A 56 0.49 -10.67 1.18
N ASP A 57 -0.65 -11.20 1.65
CA ASP A 57 -1.74 -10.37 2.16
C ASP A 57 -1.47 -9.93 3.60
N THR A 58 -1.67 -8.67 3.87
CA THR A 58 -1.78 -8.20 5.24
C THR A 58 -3.25 -8.18 5.63
N PRO A 59 -3.66 -8.92 6.69
CA PRO A 59 -4.99 -8.77 7.26
C PRO A 59 -5.27 -7.28 7.49
N GLY A 60 -6.46 -6.82 7.09
CA GLY A 60 -6.79 -5.39 7.08
C GLY A 60 -6.51 -4.71 8.42
N LEU A 61 -5.67 -3.68 8.38
CA LEU A 61 -5.44 -2.78 9.51
C LEU A 61 -6.68 -1.93 9.70
N HIS A 62 -7.39 -2.15 10.79
CA HIS A 62 -8.58 -1.38 11.17
C HIS A 62 -8.41 -0.86 12.59
N LYS A 63 -9.06 0.25 12.89
CA LYS A 63 -9.16 0.73 14.27
C LYS A 63 -9.78 -0.37 15.13
N PRO A 64 -9.03 -1.01 16.05
CA PRO A 64 -9.52 -2.18 16.75
C PRO A 64 -10.60 -1.75 17.76
N ARG A 65 -11.81 -2.23 17.55
CA ARG A 65 -12.94 -2.05 18.49
C ARG A 65 -13.11 -3.24 19.43
N THR A 66 -12.39 -4.34 19.18
CA THR A 66 -12.50 -5.60 19.90
C THR A 66 -11.11 -6.20 20.15
N GLU A 67 -10.98 -7.11 21.10
CA GLU A 67 -9.74 -7.87 21.34
C GLU A 67 -9.32 -8.67 20.09
N LEU A 68 -10.28 -9.19 19.32
CA LEU A 68 -10.01 -9.85 18.05
C LEU A 68 -9.36 -8.86 17.06
N GLY A 69 -9.87 -7.64 16.95
CA GLY A 69 -9.29 -6.61 16.11
C GLY A 69 -7.85 -6.25 16.48
N LYS A 70 -7.53 -6.21 17.77
CA LYS A 70 -6.14 -6.00 18.25
C LYS A 70 -5.22 -7.13 17.81
N ARG A 71 -5.66 -8.40 17.93
CA ARG A 71 -4.89 -9.57 17.48
C ARG A 71 -4.68 -9.55 15.96
N MET A 72 -5.69 -9.15 15.19
CA MET A 72 -5.57 -9.00 13.74
C MET A 72 -4.55 -7.92 13.35
N ASN A 73 -4.53 -6.79 14.06
CA ASN A 73 -3.55 -5.74 13.83
C ASN A 73 -2.12 -6.19 14.19
N HIS A 74 -1.94 -6.99 15.26
CA HIS A 74 -0.64 -7.59 15.57
C HIS A 74 -0.17 -8.53 14.45
N ALA A 75 -1.04 -9.43 13.98
CA ALA A 75 -0.71 -10.33 12.88
C ALA A 75 -0.36 -9.56 11.60
N ALA A 76 -1.07 -8.47 11.32
CA ALA A 76 -0.77 -7.60 10.18
C ALA A 76 0.61 -6.93 10.30
N LEU A 77 0.97 -6.45 11.50
CA LEU A 77 2.28 -5.86 11.75
C LEU A 77 3.40 -6.90 11.64
N ASP A 78 3.19 -8.12 12.11
CA ASP A 78 4.17 -9.20 12.01
C ASP A 78 4.39 -9.60 10.55
N THR A 79 3.32 -9.71 9.76
CA THR A 79 3.40 -9.95 8.32
C THR A 79 4.14 -8.81 7.60
N LEU A 80 3.88 -7.56 7.99
CA LEU A 80 4.56 -6.40 7.43
C LEU A 80 6.06 -6.43 7.72
N ARG A 81 6.46 -6.76 8.96
CA ARG A 81 7.86 -6.87 9.40
C ARG A 81 8.61 -7.99 8.71
N ALA A 82 7.91 -9.05 8.32
CA ALA A 82 8.49 -10.20 7.64
C ALA A 82 8.68 -9.96 6.12
N ALA A 83 8.10 -8.91 5.56
CA ALA A 83 8.22 -8.58 4.15
C ALA A 83 9.50 -7.78 3.87
N ASP A 84 10.08 -8.00 2.68
CA ASP A 84 11.22 -7.22 2.20
C ASP A 84 10.82 -5.81 1.77
N VAL A 85 9.62 -5.67 1.22
CA VAL A 85 9.03 -4.39 0.76
C VAL A 85 7.54 -4.36 1.06
N ALA A 86 7.03 -3.21 1.47
CA ALA A 86 5.60 -2.96 1.56
C ALA A 86 5.11 -2.20 0.32
N LEU A 87 4.08 -2.70 -0.35
CA LEU A 87 3.35 -1.96 -1.38
C LEU A 87 2.05 -1.42 -0.78
N PHE A 88 2.04 -0.13 -0.48
CA PHE A 88 0.86 0.56 0.00
C PHE A 88 0.06 1.12 -1.17
N ILE A 89 -1.18 0.66 -1.36
CA ILE A 89 -2.09 1.16 -2.39
C ILE A 89 -3.16 2.02 -1.73
N THR A 90 -3.26 3.26 -2.17
CA THR A 90 -4.37 4.18 -1.88
C THR A 90 -5.02 4.64 -3.18
N ASP A 91 -6.08 5.43 -3.11
CA ASP A 91 -6.76 5.97 -4.27
C ASP A 91 -6.93 7.49 -4.20
N THR A 92 -7.06 8.13 -5.37
CA THR A 92 -7.29 9.57 -5.46
C THR A 92 -8.68 9.95 -4.94
N TRP A 93 -8.82 11.20 -4.51
CA TRP A 93 -10.11 11.82 -4.19
C TRP A 93 -10.19 13.24 -4.74
N GLU A 94 -11.37 13.66 -5.13
CA GLU A 94 -11.55 14.95 -5.77
C GLU A 94 -11.47 16.15 -4.81
N LYS A 95 -11.82 15.95 -3.55
CA LYS A 95 -11.78 17.00 -2.51
C LYS A 95 -11.34 16.40 -1.20
N PRO A 96 -10.37 17.03 -0.51
CA PRO A 96 -10.09 16.64 0.86
C PRO A 96 -11.36 16.82 1.68
N PRO A 97 -11.63 15.92 2.63
CA PRO A 97 -12.75 16.12 3.55
C PRO A 97 -12.53 17.45 4.26
N LYS A 98 -13.62 18.16 4.54
CA LYS A 98 -13.61 19.31 5.44
C LYS A 98 -13.40 18.79 6.88
N VAL A 99 -12.23 18.25 7.18
CA VAL A 99 -11.87 17.86 8.53
C VAL A 99 -11.16 19.05 9.15
N SER A 100 -11.89 19.84 9.91
CA SER A 100 -11.29 20.77 10.84
C SER A 100 -10.77 19.97 12.01
N PHE A 101 -9.48 19.66 12.02
CA PHE A 101 -8.85 19.26 13.27
C PHE A 101 -8.79 20.52 14.15
N PRO A 102 -9.32 20.50 15.39
CA PRO A 102 -9.12 21.62 16.31
C PRO A 102 -7.61 21.75 16.55
N GLN A 103 -7.01 22.81 16.00
CA GLN A 103 -5.63 23.12 16.30
C GLN A 103 -5.61 23.77 17.69
N LEU A 104 -5.11 23.04 18.65
CA LEU A 104 -4.76 23.64 19.94
C LEU A 104 -3.55 24.57 19.72
N PRO A 105 -3.56 25.79 20.32
CA PRO A 105 -2.41 26.67 20.24
C PRO A 105 -1.13 25.96 20.71
N GLY A 106 -0.10 25.91 19.85
CA GLY A 106 1.17 25.25 20.16
C GLY A 106 1.23 23.75 19.89
N ALA A 107 0.16 23.12 19.39
CA ALA A 107 0.22 21.73 18.94
C ALA A 107 0.95 21.64 17.60
N ALA A 108 1.68 20.52 17.39
CA ALA A 108 2.24 20.19 16.09
C ALA A 108 1.11 20.14 15.03
N PRO A 109 1.38 20.51 13.77
CA PRO A 109 0.37 20.44 12.72
C PRO A 109 -0.19 19.03 12.65
N GLY A 110 -1.51 18.90 12.71
CA GLY A 110 -2.21 17.62 12.54
C GLY A 110 -1.96 17.03 11.16
N PRO A 111 -2.37 15.77 10.94
CA PRO A 111 -2.20 15.11 9.65
C PRO A 111 -2.85 15.95 8.55
N SER A 112 -2.19 16.01 7.38
CA SER A 112 -2.71 16.75 6.22
C SER A 112 -4.11 16.26 5.85
N PRO A 113 -5.06 17.14 5.51
CA PRO A 113 -6.38 16.76 5.06
C PRO A 113 -6.36 15.94 3.75
N TRP A 114 -5.24 15.92 3.05
CA TRP A 114 -5.02 15.11 1.86
C TRP A 114 -4.64 13.65 2.17
N VAL A 115 -4.23 13.34 3.40
CA VAL A 115 -4.03 11.97 3.86
C VAL A 115 -5.33 11.49 4.52
N ARG A 116 -5.90 10.40 4.02
CA ARG A 116 -7.15 9.87 4.57
C ARG A 116 -6.93 9.30 5.98
N PRO A 117 -7.90 9.40 6.89
CA PRO A 117 -7.76 8.86 8.25
C PRO A 117 -7.35 7.38 8.28
N GLY A 118 -7.95 6.54 7.45
CA GLY A 118 -7.59 5.12 7.33
C GLY A 118 -6.20 4.88 6.75
N ASP A 119 -5.68 5.79 5.93
CA ASP A 119 -4.32 5.73 5.41
C ASP A 119 -3.30 6.15 6.47
N GLN A 120 -3.68 7.05 7.39
CA GLN A 120 -2.83 7.41 8.53
C GLN A 120 -2.53 6.21 9.43
N GLU A 121 -3.52 5.36 9.68
CA GLU A 121 -3.34 4.12 10.45
C GLU A 121 -2.35 3.17 9.77
N ILE A 122 -2.40 3.09 8.43
CA ILE A 122 -1.45 2.30 7.64
C ILE A 122 -0.04 2.90 7.71
N ILE A 123 0.09 4.21 7.59
CA ILE A 123 1.37 4.92 7.71
C ILE A 123 2.00 4.69 9.09
N ASP A 124 1.21 4.72 10.15
CA ASP A 124 1.68 4.45 11.51
C ASP A 124 2.15 2.99 11.68
N ALA A 125 1.47 2.05 11.02
CA ALA A 125 1.88 0.65 10.97
C ALA A 125 3.19 0.46 10.18
N LEU A 126 3.35 1.11 9.02
CA LEU A 126 4.59 1.10 8.24
C LEU A 126 5.77 1.65 9.05
N ARG A 127 5.55 2.75 9.78
CA ARG A 127 6.56 3.35 10.67
C ARG A 127 6.96 2.37 11.78
N SER A 128 6.00 1.67 12.38
CA SER A 128 6.25 0.68 13.42
C SER A 128 6.92 -0.60 12.90
N ALA A 129 6.67 -0.97 11.66
CA ALA A 129 7.26 -2.14 11.02
C ALA A 129 8.70 -1.89 10.54
N ASN A 130 9.05 -0.63 10.26
CA ASN A 130 10.36 -0.21 9.73
C ASN A 130 10.76 -0.96 8.45
N VAL A 131 9.80 -1.13 7.53
CA VAL A 131 9.98 -1.80 6.25
C VAL A 131 10.00 -0.76 5.12
N PRO A 132 10.86 -0.91 4.09
CA PRO A 132 10.81 -0.05 2.92
C PRO A 132 9.42 -0.09 2.28
N ALA A 133 8.83 1.07 2.02
CA ALA A 133 7.48 1.14 1.49
C ALA A 133 7.42 1.94 0.18
N VAL A 134 6.74 1.38 -0.81
CA VAL A 134 6.36 2.05 -2.05
C VAL A 134 4.88 2.41 -1.95
N LEU A 135 4.54 3.67 -2.19
CA LEU A 135 3.15 4.13 -2.25
C LEU A 135 2.67 4.17 -3.71
N ALA A 136 1.59 3.49 -4.00
CA ALA A 136 0.88 3.58 -5.27
C ALA A 136 -0.45 4.31 -5.10
N ILE A 137 -0.61 5.45 -5.75
CA ILE A 137 -1.86 6.22 -5.73
C ILE A 137 -2.68 5.86 -6.95
N ASN A 138 -3.67 4.99 -6.76
CA ASN A 138 -4.50 4.44 -7.83
C ASN A 138 -5.66 5.37 -8.23
N LYS A 139 -6.30 5.04 -9.33
CA LYS A 139 -7.48 5.73 -9.89
C LYS A 139 -7.21 7.18 -10.32
N VAL A 140 -5.96 7.50 -10.70
CA VAL A 140 -5.64 8.86 -11.18
C VAL A 140 -6.38 9.25 -12.46
N ASP A 141 -6.95 8.29 -13.18
CA ASP A 141 -7.83 8.50 -14.32
C ASP A 141 -9.16 9.17 -13.94
N LEU A 142 -9.62 9.02 -12.69
CA LEU A 142 -10.84 9.63 -12.19
C LEU A 142 -10.62 11.10 -11.79
N THR A 143 -9.39 11.52 -11.57
CA THR A 143 -9.06 12.91 -11.23
C THR A 143 -9.06 13.77 -12.49
N LYS A 144 -10.12 14.58 -12.66
CA LYS A 144 -10.28 15.48 -13.81
C LYS A 144 -9.20 16.57 -13.83
N ASP A 145 -8.93 17.17 -12.70
CA ASP A 145 -7.92 18.21 -12.54
C ASP A 145 -6.63 17.61 -11.96
N LYS A 146 -5.64 17.42 -12.84
CA LYS A 146 -4.34 16.84 -12.46
C LYS A 146 -3.54 17.68 -11.45
N SER A 147 -3.81 18.99 -11.36
CA SER A 147 -3.17 19.85 -10.37
C SER A 147 -3.45 19.44 -8.94
N ARG A 148 -4.57 18.72 -8.71
CA ARG A 148 -4.97 18.19 -7.39
C ARG A 148 -4.14 16.99 -6.94
N LEU A 149 -3.42 16.34 -7.84
CA LEU A 149 -2.51 15.26 -7.48
C LEU A 149 -1.28 15.80 -6.72
N LEU A 150 -0.81 17.01 -7.04
CA LEU A 150 0.38 17.59 -6.41
C LEU A 150 0.23 17.74 -4.89
N PRO A 151 -0.82 18.41 -4.35
CA PRO A 151 -1.00 18.52 -2.91
C PRO A 151 -1.14 17.15 -2.22
N MET A 152 -1.71 16.17 -2.90
CA MET A 152 -1.85 14.81 -2.38
C MET A 152 -0.48 14.13 -2.31
N LEU A 153 0.31 14.18 -3.38
CA LEU A 153 1.67 13.62 -3.42
C LEU A 153 2.54 14.25 -2.33
N GLU A 154 2.49 15.58 -2.18
CA GLU A 154 3.22 16.32 -1.15
C GLU A 154 2.79 15.88 0.26
N ALA A 155 1.49 15.77 0.51
CA ALA A 155 0.97 15.36 1.81
C ALA A 155 1.45 13.95 2.22
N TYR A 156 1.46 12.99 1.30
CA TYR A 156 1.97 11.66 1.60
C TYR A 156 3.49 11.64 1.77
N SER A 157 4.24 12.41 0.98
CA SER A 157 5.70 12.52 1.13
C SER A 157 6.12 13.14 2.46
N GLN A 158 5.31 14.05 3.00
CA GLN A 158 5.53 14.63 4.33
C GLN A 158 5.09 13.71 5.47
N ALA A 159 4.08 12.86 5.23
CA ALA A 159 3.56 11.95 6.25
C ALA A 159 4.49 10.76 6.53
N PHE A 160 5.23 10.28 5.52
CA PHE A 160 6.13 9.14 5.63
C PHE A 160 7.21 9.19 4.54
N ASP A 161 8.42 8.72 4.86
CA ASP A 161 9.55 8.62 3.93
C ASP A 161 9.36 7.37 3.03
N PHE A 162 8.47 7.50 2.04
CA PHE A 162 8.26 6.45 1.06
C PHE A 162 9.47 6.32 0.14
N ALA A 163 9.90 5.10 -0.11
CA ALA A 163 10.98 4.82 -1.06
C ALA A 163 10.64 5.25 -2.50
N ALA A 164 9.35 5.26 -2.84
CA ALA A 164 8.81 5.87 -4.05
C ALA A 164 7.31 6.17 -3.86
N ILE A 165 6.80 7.19 -4.57
CA ILE A 165 5.38 7.51 -4.66
C ILE A 165 5.00 7.51 -6.14
N VAL A 166 4.14 6.58 -6.55
CA VAL A 166 3.80 6.35 -7.95
C VAL A 166 2.31 6.56 -8.19
N PRO A 167 1.93 7.62 -8.92
CA PRO A 167 0.56 7.74 -9.42
C PRO A 167 0.27 6.65 -10.44
N MET A 168 -0.84 5.93 -10.30
CA MET A 168 -1.20 4.86 -11.23
C MET A 168 -2.69 4.83 -11.56
N SER A 169 -3.02 4.16 -12.66
CA SER A 169 -4.38 3.78 -13.02
C SER A 169 -4.37 2.35 -13.54
N LEU A 170 -4.90 1.43 -12.75
CA LEU A 170 -5.06 0.03 -13.16
C LEU A 170 -5.99 -0.10 -14.37
N ARG A 171 -7.02 0.75 -14.44
CA ARG A 171 -7.98 0.75 -15.55
C ARG A 171 -7.33 1.12 -16.89
N ARG A 172 -6.30 1.98 -16.89
CA ARG A 172 -5.61 2.47 -18.09
C ARG A 172 -4.22 1.88 -18.27
N ASP A 173 -3.82 0.97 -17.40
CA ASP A 173 -2.47 0.38 -17.35
C ASP A 173 -1.34 1.43 -17.29
N VAL A 174 -1.58 2.52 -16.56
CA VAL A 174 -0.61 3.60 -16.37
C VAL A 174 0.06 3.43 -15.01
N GLY A 175 1.38 3.55 -14.95
CA GLY A 175 2.18 3.53 -13.72
C GLY A 175 2.42 2.13 -13.13
N VAL A 176 1.75 1.07 -13.60
CA VAL A 176 1.89 -0.29 -13.05
C VAL A 176 3.31 -0.81 -13.20
N LYS A 177 3.91 -0.67 -14.39
CA LYS A 177 5.31 -1.06 -14.62
C LYS A 177 6.28 -0.31 -13.70
N THR A 178 6.04 0.98 -13.49
CA THR A 178 6.84 1.79 -12.57
C THR A 178 6.74 1.27 -11.14
N VAL A 179 5.53 0.94 -10.67
CA VAL A 179 5.34 0.31 -9.34
C VAL A 179 6.13 -1.00 -9.24
N LEU A 180 6.05 -1.85 -10.27
CA LEU A 180 6.79 -3.13 -10.29
C LEU A 180 8.31 -2.90 -10.26
N SER A 181 8.85 -2.00 -11.06
CA SER A 181 10.27 -1.68 -11.06
C SER A 181 10.72 -1.12 -9.70
N GLU A 182 9.92 -0.25 -9.08
CA GLU A 182 10.22 0.32 -7.76
C GLU A 182 10.25 -0.73 -6.65
N ILE A 183 9.33 -1.70 -6.66
CA ILE A 183 9.37 -2.79 -5.66
C ILE A 183 10.50 -3.78 -5.94
N THR A 184 10.71 -4.19 -7.21
CA THR A 184 11.74 -5.18 -7.56
C THR A 184 13.16 -4.68 -7.37
N SER A 185 13.40 -3.37 -7.56
CA SER A 185 14.72 -2.77 -7.30
C SER A 185 15.16 -2.81 -5.84
N ARG A 186 14.20 -3.01 -4.91
CA ARG A 186 14.42 -3.05 -3.45
C ARG A 186 14.43 -4.45 -2.86
N LEU A 187 14.17 -5.46 -3.70
CA LEU A 187 14.29 -6.85 -3.26
C LEU A 187 15.76 -7.27 -3.11
N PRO A 188 16.07 -8.15 -2.16
CA PRO A 188 17.43 -8.66 -1.96
C PRO A 188 17.97 -9.51 -3.12
#